data_eeff4dac00e6a6fa11489e8e5767da47
#
_entry.id   eeff4dac00e6a6fa11489e8e5767da47
#
_cell.length_a   1.000
_cell.length_b   1.000
_cell.length_c   1.000
_cell.angle_alpha   90.00
_cell.angle_beta   90.00
_cell.angle_gamma   90.00
#
_symmetry.space_group_name_H-M   'P 1'
#
loop_
_entity.id
_entity.type
_entity.pdbx_description
1 polymer ?
#
loop_
_entity_poly.entity_id
_entity_poly.type
_entity_poly.pdbx_seq_one_letter_code
_entity_poly.pdbx_strand_id
1 'polypeptide(L)'
;KEINRGYSAGDILVPIVPSAILFDLKNGGKKDWEINPYKELGRSAFSNIKKNFDIGSFGAGNGATTADLKGGLGTSSLVFKEKFVIGALVAINSVGSTRFPGTNILYSDYYGQESLDTPLTKNKNAIGPIKNLAHGSTTLGIICTNIDFDSGDLTRLATSSHAGIARAVQPSHTPFDGDIIFSASSGEFKVD
;
A
#
# COMPACT_ATOMS: atom_id res chain seq x y z
N LYS A 1 -4.89 -0.32 24.43
CA LYS A 1 -5.12 0.19 25.80
C LYS A 1 -4.38 1.51 26.10
N GLU A 2 -3.26 1.78 25.42
CA GLU A 2 -2.43 2.97 25.67
C GLU A 2 -3.11 4.31 25.31
N ILE A 3 -4.10 4.30 24.42
CA ILE A 3 -4.79 5.52 23.96
C ILE A 3 -6.23 5.64 24.45
N ASN A 4 -6.71 4.73 25.27
CA ASN A 4 -8.08 4.70 25.80
C ASN A 4 -9.15 5.03 24.71
N ARG A 5 -9.01 4.42 23.53
CA ARG A 5 -9.91 4.57 22.37
C ARG A 5 -10.33 3.20 21.88
N GLY A 6 -11.52 3.12 21.33
CA GLY A 6 -12.05 1.87 20.78
C GLY A 6 -13.58 1.92 20.68
N TYR A 7 -14.14 0.82 20.25
CA TYR A 7 -15.58 0.59 20.26
C TYR A 7 -16.02 0.30 21.70
N SER A 8 -17.05 0.98 22.16
CA SER A 8 -17.64 0.76 23.50
C SER A 8 -18.54 -0.48 23.45
N ALA A 9 -18.14 -1.52 24.15
CA ALA A 9 -18.95 -2.73 24.38
C ALA A 9 -19.38 -2.75 25.85
N GLY A 10 -20.39 -1.98 26.18
CA GLY A 10 -20.81 -1.73 27.57
C GLY A 10 -19.75 -0.89 28.30
N ASP A 11 -19.20 -1.43 29.36
CA ASP A 11 -18.13 -0.84 30.17
C ASP A 11 -16.69 -1.11 29.67
N ILE A 12 -16.57 -1.87 28.58
CA ILE A 12 -15.28 -2.26 28.01
C ILE A 12 -15.03 -1.50 26.71
N LEU A 13 -13.85 -0.90 26.58
CA LEU A 13 -13.34 -0.36 25.30
C LEU A 13 -12.54 -1.42 24.55
N VAL A 14 -13.03 -1.76 23.36
CA VAL A 14 -12.39 -2.72 22.46
C VAL A 14 -11.64 -1.96 21.36
N PRO A 15 -10.30 -2.00 21.33
CA PRO A 15 -9.54 -1.38 20.24
C PRO A 15 -9.89 -2.03 18.90
N ILE A 16 -10.21 -1.23 17.90
CA ILE A 16 -10.39 -1.71 16.52
C ILE A 16 -9.09 -1.43 15.78
N VAL A 17 -8.41 -2.51 15.40
CA VAL A 17 -7.10 -2.45 14.71
C VAL A 17 -7.14 -3.34 13.48
N PRO A 18 -7.64 -2.84 12.34
CA PRO A 18 -7.57 -3.56 11.08
C PRO A 18 -6.10 -3.84 10.73
N SER A 19 -5.82 -5.03 10.27
CA SER A 19 -4.46 -5.44 9.93
C SER A 19 -4.45 -6.42 8.78
N ALA A 20 -3.33 -6.47 8.05
CA ALA A 20 -3.10 -7.42 6.99
C ALA A 20 -1.62 -7.79 6.93
N ILE A 21 -1.32 -8.94 6.35
CA ILE A 21 0.04 -9.49 6.24
C ILE A 21 0.60 -9.13 4.86
N LEU A 22 1.74 -8.47 4.81
CA LEU A 22 2.44 -8.19 3.57
C LEU A 22 3.15 -9.42 2.98
N PHE A 23 3.57 -10.35 3.80
CA PHE A 23 4.35 -11.55 3.50
C PHE A 23 5.64 -11.30 2.70
N ASP A 24 6.64 -10.79 3.39
CA ASP A 24 7.99 -10.60 2.87
C ASP A 24 9.04 -11.57 3.44
N LEU A 25 8.60 -12.60 4.16
CA LEU A 25 9.48 -13.52 4.91
C LEU A 25 10.49 -14.26 4.01
N LYS A 26 10.17 -14.44 2.72
CA LYS A 26 11.03 -15.11 1.75
C LYS A 26 11.80 -14.15 0.84
N ASN A 27 11.68 -12.85 1.05
CA ASN A 27 12.30 -11.83 0.22
C ASN A 27 13.74 -11.45 0.68
N GLY A 28 14.50 -12.41 1.18
CA GLY A 28 15.85 -12.17 1.71
C GLY A 28 15.87 -11.52 3.09
N GLY A 29 17.04 -11.04 3.51
CA GLY A 29 17.26 -10.47 4.85
C GLY A 29 17.42 -11.54 5.95
N LYS A 30 17.83 -11.07 7.13
CA LYS A 30 18.03 -11.92 8.31
C LYS A 30 16.70 -12.15 9.03
N LYS A 31 16.21 -13.38 9.09
CA LYS A 31 14.89 -13.75 9.64
C LYS A 31 14.96 -14.97 10.58
N ASP A 32 16.12 -15.28 11.08
CA ASP A 32 16.43 -16.32 12.06
C ASP A 32 16.17 -15.83 13.50
N TRP A 33 14.96 -15.27 13.72
CA TRP A 33 14.59 -14.74 15.02
C TRP A 33 14.28 -15.86 16.03
N GLU A 34 14.88 -15.81 17.19
CA GLU A 34 14.49 -16.65 18.34
C GLU A 34 13.17 -16.16 18.96
N ILE A 35 12.94 -14.85 18.92
CA ILE A 35 11.73 -14.20 19.45
C ILE A 35 11.05 -13.43 18.31
N ASN A 36 9.74 -13.62 18.18
CA ASN A 36 8.93 -12.90 17.20
C ASN A 36 9.02 -11.38 17.43
N PRO A 37 9.53 -10.59 16.45
CA PRO A 37 9.76 -9.15 16.62
C PRO A 37 8.52 -8.30 16.47
N TYR A 38 7.40 -8.82 15.98
CA TYR A 38 6.24 -8.02 15.57
C TYR A 38 5.61 -7.22 16.70
N LYS A 39 5.63 -7.73 17.93
CA LYS A 39 5.11 -7.00 19.09
C LYS A 39 5.89 -5.71 19.36
N GLU A 40 7.21 -5.79 19.34
CA GLU A 40 8.08 -4.63 19.57
C GLU A 40 8.10 -3.69 18.36
N LEU A 41 8.04 -4.23 17.14
CA LEU A 41 7.89 -3.43 15.92
C LEU A 41 6.58 -2.64 15.93
N GLY A 42 5.46 -3.26 16.35
CA GLY A 42 4.18 -2.57 16.48
C GLY A 42 4.20 -1.44 17.51
N ARG A 43 4.84 -1.63 18.66
CA ARG A 43 5.04 -0.59 19.68
C ARG A 43 5.90 0.55 19.14
N SER A 44 7.01 0.21 18.51
CA SER A 44 7.93 1.18 17.92
C SER A 44 7.22 1.99 16.83
N ALA A 45 6.46 1.36 15.95
CA ALA A 45 5.68 2.05 14.93
C ALA A 45 4.69 3.04 15.54
N PHE A 46 3.96 2.63 16.58
CA PHE A 46 3.01 3.49 17.29
C PHE A 46 3.71 4.69 17.96
N SER A 47 4.84 4.47 18.63
CA SER A 47 5.59 5.52 19.32
C SER A 47 6.29 6.50 18.36
N ASN A 48 6.52 6.09 17.11
CA ASN A 48 7.20 6.89 16.09
C ASN A 48 6.22 7.52 15.07
N ILE A 49 4.92 7.57 15.36
CA ILE A 49 3.94 8.23 14.49
C ILE A 49 4.33 9.71 14.32
N LYS A 50 4.49 10.14 13.09
CA LYS A 50 4.84 11.52 12.73
C LYS A 50 4.19 11.91 11.39
N LYS A 51 4.03 13.23 11.18
CA LYS A 51 3.43 13.74 9.92
C LYS A 51 4.34 13.48 8.71
N ASN A 52 5.65 13.66 8.88
CA ASN A 52 6.62 13.40 7.84
C ASN A 52 7.29 12.05 8.12
N PHE A 53 7.26 11.16 7.16
CA PHE A 53 7.82 9.81 7.25
C PHE A 53 8.57 9.45 5.96
N ASP A 54 9.50 8.51 6.08
CA ASP A 54 10.29 8.06 4.96
C ASP A 54 9.50 7.07 4.09
N ILE A 55 9.71 7.10 2.79
CA ILE A 55 9.13 6.20 1.78
C ILE A 55 10.20 5.28 1.19
N GLY A 56 9.80 4.35 0.31
CA GLY A 56 10.70 3.36 -0.26
C GLY A 56 10.93 2.18 0.67
N SER A 57 12.18 1.85 0.97
CA SER A 57 12.55 0.68 1.79
C SER A 57 12.41 0.94 3.30
N PHE A 58 11.28 1.48 3.74
CA PHE A 58 10.98 1.77 5.14
C PHE A 58 9.74 1.03 5.62
N GLY A 59 9.68 0.70 6.91
CA GLY A 59 8.54 0.02 7.53
C GLY A 59 8.11 -1.20 6.74
N ALA A 60 6.84 -1.29 6.38
CA ALA A 60 6.28 -2.38 5.57
C ALA A 60 6.94 -2.50 4.17
N GLY A 61 7.55 -1.45 3.65
CA GLY A 61 8.27 -1.46 2.39
C GLY A 61 9.66 -2.08 2.44
N ASN A 62 10.22 -2.32 3.64
CA ASN A 62 11.62 -2.73 3.79
C ASN A 62 11.93 -4.09 3.15
N GLY A 63 11.09 -5.09 3.36
CA GLY A 63 11.23 -6.44 2.77
C GLY A 63 10.49 -6.63 1.45
N ALA A 64 9.73 -5.63 0.99
CA ALA A 64 8.84 -5.74 -0.14
C ALA A 64 9.59 -5.85 -1.48
N THR A 65 9.05 -6.67 -2.39
CA THR A 65 9.57 -6.87 -3.76
C THR A 65 8.41 -6.96 -4.75
N THR A 66 8.63 -6.56 -5.99
CA THR A 66 7.76 -6.87 -7.12
C THR A 66 8.36 -7.99 -7.97
N ALA A 67 7.78 -8.31 -9.10
CA ALA A 67 8.32 -9.35 -9.99
C ALA A 67 9.79 -9.17 -10.31
N ASP A 68 10.23 -7.94 -10.54
CA ASP A 68 11.52 -7.61 -11.11
C ASP A 68 12.19 -6.35 -10.52
N LEU A 69 11.58 -5.76 -9.52
CA LEU A 69 12.11 -4.59 -8.81
C LEU A 69 11.99 -4.76 -7.29
N LYS A 70 12.76 -3.98 -6.57
CA LYS A 70 12.52 -3.75 -5.14
C LYS A 70 11.17 -3.08 -4.99
N GLY A 71 10.32 -3.65 -4.15
CA GLY A 71 9.09 -3.00 -3.71
C GLY A 71 9.36 -1.89 -2.70
N GLY A 72 8.33 -1.35 -2.10
CA GLY A 72 8.50 -0.27 -1.15
C GLY A 72 7.20 0.35 -0.68
N LEU A 73 7.37 1.36 0.17
CA LEU A 73 6.30 2.22 0.67
C LEU A 73 6.22 3.47 -0.19
N GLY A 74 5.04 3.82 -0.66
CA GLY A 74 4.78 5.04 -1.44
C GLY A 74 3.56 5.77 -0.95
N THR A 75 3.50 7.08 -1.19
CA THR A 75 2.35 7.92 -0.84
C THR A 75 2.08 8.94 -1.92
N SER A 76 0.81 9.28 -2.09
CA SER A 76 0.36 10.35 -2.97
C SER A 76 -0.92 10.97 -2.41
N SER A 77 -1.18 12.22 -2.74
CA SER A 77 -2.40 12.91 -2.34
C SER A 77 -2.88 13.87 -3.42
N LEU A 78 -4.18 14.11 -3.39
CA LEU A 78 -4.86 15.04 -4.26
C LEU A 78 -5.75 15.97 -3.44
N VAL A 79 -5.74 17.24 -3.77
CA VAL A 79 -6.69 18.22 -3.25
C VAL A 79 -7.71 18.56 -4.35
N PHE A 80 -8.99 18.43 -4.02
CA PHE A 80 -10.09 18.71 -4.92
C PHE A 80 -10.95 19.85 -4.39
N LYS A 81 -11.36 20.76 -5.25
CA LYS A 81 -12.12 21.97 -4.88
C LYS A 81 -11.52 22.74 -3.69
N GLU A 82 -10.18 22.82 -3.65
CA GLU A 82 -9.36 23.55 -2.66
C GLU A 82 -9.53 23.11 -1.18
N LYS A 83 -10.42 22.18 -0.89
CA LYS A 83 -10.72 21.74 0.50
C LYS A 83 -10.80 20.24 0.71
N PHE A 84 -11.22 19.49 -0.29
CA PHE A 84 -11.33 18.03 -0.16
C PHE A 84 -9.99 17.38 -0.45
N VAL A 85 -9.53 16.58 0.47
CA VAL A 85 -8.25 15.86 0.37
C VAL A 85 -8.52 14.38 0.30
N ILE A 86 -7.84 13.72 -0.63
CA ILE A 86 -7.72 12.27 -0.64
C ILE A 86 -6.23 11.92 -0.66
N GLY A 87 -5.81 11.01 0.19
CA GLY A 87 -4.43 10.56 0.29
C GLY A 87 -4.36 9.04 0.27
N ALA A 88 -3.31 8.53 -0.35
CA ALA A 88 -3.01 7.11 -0.41
C ALA A 88 -1.64 6.83 0.21
N LEU A 89 -1.53 5.76 0.99
CA LEU A 89 -0.28 5.17 1.44
C LEU A 89 -0.30 3.69 1.05
N VAL A 90 0.70 3.25 0.29
CA VAL A 90 0.71 1.91 -0.28
C VAL A 90 2.07 1.24 -0.07
N ALA A 91 2.07 -0.01 0.40
CA ALA A 91 3.23 -0.87 0.44
C ALA A 91 3.09 -1.93 -0.67
N ILE A 92 4.01 -1.92 -1.65
CA ILE A 92 3.94 -2.77 -2.83
C ILE A 92 4.86 -3.98 -2.66
N ASN A 93 4.25 -5.17 -2.54
CA ASN A 93 4.94 -6.46 -2.51
C ASN A 93 4.23 -7.45 -3.44
N SER A 94 4.05 -7.09 -4.71
CA SER A 94 3.21 -7.77 -5.69
C SER A 94 3.89 -8.96 -6.39
N VAL A 95 3.09 -9.89 -6.91
CA VAL A 95 3.53 -10.88 -7.90
C VAL A 95 3.91 -10.19 -9.20
N GLY A 96 3.10 -9.24 -9.64
CA GLY A 96 3.30 -8.53 -10.90
C GLY A 96 4.44 -7.51 -10.87
N SER A 97 4.81 -7.08 -12.07
CA SER A 97 5.77 -6.00 -12.31
C SER A 97 5.08 -4.63 -12.24
N THR A 98 5.82 -3.62 -11.84
CA THR A 98 5.39 -2.21 -11.89
C THR A 98 5.84 -1.49 -13.16
N ARG A 99 6.53 -2.20 -14.07
CA ARG A 99 7.02 -1.63 -15.33
C ARG A 99 6.68 -2.53 -16.52
N PHE A 100 6.70 -1.94 -17.70
CA PHE A 100 6.56 -2.67 -18.96
C PHE A 100 7.73 -3.65 -19.16
N PRO A 101 7.45 -4.88 -19.61
CA PRO A 101 8.46 -5.90 -19.79
C PRO A 101 9.63 -5.44 -20.67
N GLY A 102 10.85 -5.61 -20.16
CA GLY A 102 12.07 -5.24 -20.89
C GLY A 102 12.30 -3.73 -21.03
N THR A 103 11.61 -2.90 -20.25
CA THR A 103 11.78 -1.43 -20.26
C THR A 103 12.03 -0.91 -18.84
N ASN A 104 12.36 0.37 -18.71
CA ASN A 104 12.39 1.09 -17.42
C ASN A 104 11.16 1.98 -17.22
N ILE A 105 10.15 1.87 -18.07
CA ILE A 105 8.95 2.70 -18.02
C ILE A 105 7.98 2.07 -17.02
N LEU A 106 7.62 2.80 -16.00
CA LEU A 106 6.60 2.37 -15.04
C LEU A 106 5.21 2.47 -15.65
N TYR A 107 4.34 1.55 -15.29
CA TYR A 107 2.93 1.62 -15.68
C TYR A 107 2.26 2.90 -15.16
N SER A 108 2.60 3.33 -13.93
CA SER A 108 2.08 4.56 -13.33
C SER A 108 2.45 5.80 -14.15
N ASP A 109 3.68 5.86 -14.65
CA ASP A 109 4.13 7.01 -15.45
C ASP A 109 3.43 7.02 -16.81
N TYR A 110 3.29 5.86 -17.42
CA TYR A 110 2.61 5.72 -18.71
C TYR A 110 1.13 6.10 -18.64
N TYR A 111 0.40 5.58 -17.64
CA TYR A 111 -1.02 5.88 -17.48
C TYR A 111 -1.31 7.21 -16.80
N GLY A 112 -0.32 7.85 -16.20
CA GLY A 112 -0.42 9.16 -15.56
C GLY A 112 -0.15 10.35 -16.51
N GLN A 113 0.32 10.10 -17.73
CA GLN A 113 0.61 11.15 -18.71
C GLN A 113 -0.64 11.55 -19.50
N GLU A 114 -0.81 12.83 -19.73
CA GLU A 114 -1.88 13.35 -20.59
C GLU A 114 -1.64 13.06 -22.09
N SER A 115 -0.38 12.81 -22.49
CA SER A 115 0.00 12.38 -23.83
C SER A 115 0.94 11.15 -23.76
N LEU A 116 0.67 10.15 -24.60
CA LEU A 116 1.42 8.90 -24.71
C LEU A 116 2.58 8.95 -25.69
N ASP A 117 3.26 10.08 -25.81
CA ASP A 117 4.32 10.30 -26.78
C ASP A 117 5.66 9.61 -26.44
N THR A 118 5.73 8.95 -25.29
CA THR A 118 6.97 8.22 -24.91
C THR A 118 6.98 6.84 -25.57
N PRO A 119 7.86 6.58 -26.55
CA PRO A 119 7.95 5.27 -27.17
C PRO A 119 8.43 4.23 -26.16
N LEU A 120 7.77 3.06 -26.12
CA LEU A 120 8.17 1.91 -25.31
C LEU A 120 9.45 1.29 -25.89
N THR A 121 10.59 1.84 -25.54
CA THR A 121 11.89 1.29 -25.96
C THR A 121 12.30 0.15 -25.03
N LYS A 122 12.63 -1.01 -25.61
CA LYS A 122 13.13 -2.15 -24.84
C LYS A 122 14.52 -1.83 -24.27
N ASN A 123 14.67 -2.01 -22.97
CA ASN A 123 15.97 -1.92 -22.31
C ASN A 123 16.61 -3.31 -22.25
N LYS A 124 17.72 -3.50 -22.98
CA LYS A 124 18.47 -4.76 -23.01
C LYS A 124 19.06 -5.15 -21.64
N ASN A 125 19.19 -4.20 -20.73
CA ASN A 125 19.72 -4.39 -19.38
C ASN A 125 18.61 -4.49 -18.33
N ALA A 126 17.35 -4.67 -18.74
CA ALA A 126 16.27 -4.87 -17.79
C ALA A 126 16.53 -6.13 -16.96
N ILE A 127 16.55 -5.97 -15.65
CA ILE A 127 16.74 -7.07 -14.70
C ILE A 127 15.58 -8.06 -14.87
N GLY A 128 15.89 -9.35 -14.94
CA GLY A 128 14.89 -10.42 -14.98
C GLY A 128 14.12 -10.54 -13.67
N PRO A 129 13.17 -11.48 -13.56
CA PRO A 129 12.33 -11.62 -12.40
C PRO A 129 13.15 -11.86 -11.13
N ILE A 130 12.92 -11.03 -10.11
CA ILE A 130 13.54 -11.13 -8.78
C ILE A 130 12.73 -12.08 -7.91
N LYS A 131 11.42 -12.13 -8.11
CA LYS A 131 10.48 -12.85 -7.27
C LYS A 131 10.17 -14.23 -7.81
N ASN A 132 10.27 -15.22 -6.95
CA ASN A 132 9.76 -16.55 -7.26
C ASN A 132 8.23 -16.56 -7.04
N LEU A 133 7.48 -16.84 -8.10
CA LEU A 133 6.00 -16.86 -8.10
C LEU A 133 5.36 -17.84 -7.10
N ALA A 134 6.13 -18.80 -6.58
CA ALA A 134 5.64 -19.78 -5.59
C ALA A 134 5.44 -19.19 -4.17
N HIS A 135 5.65 -17.90 -3.98
CA HIS A 135 5.60 -17.26 -2.65
C HIS A 135 4.52 -16.19 -2.60
N GLY A 136 3.80 -16.16 -1.47
CA GLY A 136 2.75 -15.18 -1.21
C GLY A 136 3.22 -13.74 -1.42
N SER A 137 2.33 -12.93 -1.91
CA SER A 137 2.55 -11.54 -2.26
C SER A 137 1.36 -10.72 -1.80
N THR A 138 1.55 -9.43 -1.60
CA THR A 138 0.47 -8.58 -1.09
C THR A 138 0.79 -7.13 -1.38
N THR A 139 -0.12 -6.41 -2.02
CA THR A 139 -0.10 -4.95 -2.02
C THR A 139 -1.07 -4.47 -0.95
N LEU A 140 -0.54 -3.74 0.04
CA LEU A 140 -1.34 -3.14 1.11
C LEU A 140 -1.52 -1.66 0.84
N GLY A 141 -2.78 -1.21 0.84
CA GLY A 141 -3.12 0.20 0.69
C GLY A 141 -3.99 0.71 1.84
N ILE A 142 -3.82 1.99 2.14
CA ILE A 142 -4.80 2.76 2.91
C ILE A 142 -5.12 4.03 2.13
N ILE A 143 -6.41 4.30 1.96
CA ILE A 143 -6.92 5.53 1.35
C ILE A 143 -7.62 6.33 2.44
N CYS A 144 -7.17 7.56 2.65
CA CYS A 144 -7.74 8.47 3.64
C CYS A 144 -8.34 9.69 2.95
N THR A 145 -9.44 10.19 3.50
CA THR A 145 -10.06 11.44 3.05
C THR A 145 -10.53 12.26 4.25
N ASN A 146 -10.70 13.55 4.04
CA ASN A 146 -11.33 14.44 5.02
C ASN A 146 -12.84 14.63 4.78
N ILE A 147 -13.39 13.96 3.76
CA ILE A 147 -14.82 13.97 3.49
C ILE A 147 -15.55 13.08 4.51
N ASP A 148 -16.68 13.54 5.02
CA ASP A 148 -17.54 12.80 5.96
C ASP A 148 -18.31 11.70 5.22
N PHE A 149 -17.62 10.56 5.02
CA PHE A 149 -18.16 9.37 4.37
C PHE A 149 -18.69 8.38 5.42
N ASP A 150 -19.81 7.78 5.12
CA ASP A 150 -20.32 6.65 5.87
C ASP A 150 -19.57 5.34 5.57
N SER A 151 -19.93 4.25 6.23
CA SER A 151 -19.28 2.95 6.03
C SER A 151 -19.48 2.38 4.64
N GLY A 152 -20.61 2.68 3.99
CA GLY A 152 -20.90 2.26 2.61
C GLY A 152 -20.01 2.97 1.61
N ASP A 153 -19.88 4.29 1.75
CA ASP A 153 -19.00 5.13 0.93
C ASP A 153 -17.54 4.73 1.11
N LEU A 154 -17.10 4.50 2.36
CA LEU A 154 -15.75 4.02 2.62
C LEU A 154 -15.48 2.66 1.99
N THR A 155 -16.43 1.73 2.07
CA THR A 155 -16.32 0.43 1.41
C THR A 155 -16.18 0.58 -0.11
N ARG A 156 -16.98 1.48 -0.69
CA ARG A 156 -16.92 1.78 -2.13
C ARG A 156 -15.59 2.44 -2.51
N LEU A 157 -15.09 3.38 -1.68
CA LEU A 157 -13.80 4.03 -1.87
C LEU A 157 -12.67 3.00 -1.89
N ALA A 158 -12.62 2.10 -0.90
CA ALA A 158 -11.62 1.03 -0.84
C ALA A 158 -11.70 0.12 -2.08
N THR A 159 -12.91 -0.33 -2.44
CA THR A 159 -13.14 -1.23 -3.58
C THR A 159 -12.70 -0.58 -4.90
N SER A 160 -13.10 0.67 -5.16
CA SER A 160 -12.76 1.36 -6.40
C SER A 160 -11.26 1.66 -6.50
N SER A 161 -10.58 1.83 -5.37
CA SER A 161 -9.13 2.11 -5.32
C SER A 161 -8.26 0.95 -5.81
N HIS A 162 -8.79 -0.29 -5.86
CA HIS A 162 -8.11 -1.42 -6.49
C HIS A 162 -7.82 -1.20 -7.98
N ALA A 163 -8.60 -0.36 -8.66
CA ALA A 163 -8.30 0.05 -10.02
C ALA A 163 -6.95 0.76 -10.15
N GLY A 164 -6.51 1.46 -9.09
CA GLY A 164 -5.18 2.08 -9.03
C GLY A 164 -4.06 1.03 -8.99
N ILE A 165 -4.25 -0.04 -8.21
CA ILE A 165 -3.30 -1.18 -8.20
C ILE A 165 -3.24 -1.81 -9.59
N ALA A 166 -4.39 -2.07 -10.22
CA ALA A 166 -4.46 -2.69 -11.55
C ALA A 166 -3.81 -1.84 -12.66
N ARG A 167 -3.73 -0.53 -12.48
CA ARG A 167 -3.03 0.38 -13.40
C ARG A 167 -1.52 0.44 -13.16
N ALA A 168 -1.06 0.18 -11.94
CA ALA A 168 0.33 0.33 -11.54
C ALA A 168 1.10 -1.00 -11.50
N VAL A 169 0.40 -2.14 -11.46
CA VAL A 169 0.99 -3.48 -11.29
C VAL A 169 0.35 -4.46 -12.27
N GLN A 170 1.17 -5.19 -13.04
CA GLN A 170 0.67 -6.19 -14.00
C GLN A 170 1.50 -7.48 -13.97
N PRO A 171 0.81 -8.64 -13.84
CA PRO A 171 -0.60 -8.79 -13.44
C PRO A 171 -0.80 -8.36 -11.97
N SER A 172 -1.99 -7.86 -11.65
CA SER A 172 -2.43 -7.59 -10.28
C SER A 172 -3.51 -8.58 -9.87
N HIS A 173 -3.76 -8.68 -8.56
CA HIS A 173 -4.85 -9.49 -8.00
C HIS A 173 -4.81 -10.95 -8.47
N THR A 174 -3.60 -11.51 -8.59
CA THR A 174 -3.44 -12.93 -8.92
C THR A 174 -3.86 -13.80 -7.73
N PRO A 175 -4.10 -15.10 -7.91
CA PRO A 175 -4.38 -16.01 -6.79
C PRO A 175 -3.29 -16.08 -5.71
N PHE A 176 -2.10 -15.54 -6.00
CA PHE A 176 -0.97 -15.47 -5.06
C PHE A 176 -0.81 -14.11 -4.38
N ASP A 177 -1.62 -13.12 -4.77
CA ASP A 177 -1.66 -11.79 -4.17
C ASP A 177 -2.76 -11.72 -3.10
N GLY A 178 -2.41 -11.23 -1.92
CA GLY A 178 -3.36 -10.93 -0.84
C GLY A 178 -3.71 -9.44 -0.81
N ASP A 179 -3.86 -8.82 -1.99
CA ASP A 179 -4.06 -7.37 -2.12
C ASP A 179 -5.27 -6.87 -1.34
N ILE A 180 -5.05 -5.88 -0.49
CA ILE A 180 -6.10 -5.29 0.33
C ILE A 180 -5.93 -3.78 0.44
N ILE A 181 -7.05 -3.07 0.41
CA ILE A 181 -7.11 -1.63 0.64
C ILE A 181 -8.07 -1.35 1.79
N PHE A 182 -7.58 -0.62 2.78
CA PHE A 182 -8.38 0.00 3.83
C PHE A 182 -8.74 1.42 3.44
N SER A 183 -9.88 1.91 3.93
CA SER A 183 -10.29 3.29 3.78
C SER A 183 -10.65 3.90 5.12
N ALA A 184 -10.38 5.19 5.26
CA ALA A 184 -10.71 5.95 6.46
C ALA A 184 -11.11 7.38 6.11
N SER A 185 -11.98 7.97 6.93
CA SER A 185 -12.38 9.38 6.86
C SER A 185 -12.11 10.07 8.18
N SER A 186 -11.68 11.34 8.12
CA SER A 186 -11.64 12.21 9.30
C SER A 186 -12.98 12.87 9.59
N GLY A 187 -13.96 12.83 8.67
CA GLY A 187 -15.29 13.40 8.83
C GLY A 187 -15.32 14.93 8.94
N GLU A 188 -14.33 15.61 8.35
CA GLU A 188 -14.20 17.07 8.51
C GLU A 188 -15.18 17.85 7.63
N PHE A 189 -15.44 17.37 6.41
CA PHE A 189 -16.27 18.07 5.44
C PHE A 189 -17.41 17.19 4.93
N LYS A 190 -18.63 17.71 5.04
CA LYS A 190 -19.79 17.10 4.38
C LYS A 190 -19.82 17.48 2.90
N VAL A 191 -20.28 16.54 2.10
CA VAL A 191 -20.60 16.75 0.68
C VAL A 191 -22.12 16.74 0.57
N ASP A 192 -22.68 17.83 0.07
CA ASP A 192 -24.10 17.97 -0.26
C ASP A 192 -24.41 17.22 -1.57
#